data_db73c76ab7971975e57c5229e798262a
#
_entry.id   db73c76ab7971975e57c5229e798262a
#
_cell.length_a   1.000
_cell.length_b   1.000
_cell.length_c   1.000
_cell.angle_alpha   90.00
_cell.angle_beta   90.00
_cell.angle_gamma   90.00
#
_symmetry.space_group_name_H-M   'P 1'
#
loop_
_entity.id
_entity.type
_entity.pdbx_description
1 polymer ?
#
loop_
_entity_poly.entity_id
_entity_poly.type
_entity_poly.pdbx_seq_one_letter_code
_entity_poly.pdbx_strand_id
1 'polypeptide(L)'
;MDTPRPAPRDAVLIGQGLVRHQRLRPRAHAFAHPTWFLLLPMHRLADAAAEAGLALNRPGLIAFHDRDHGDGRGPEAGGALGWMRELLRAQGITDADGPVWLHTYARVLGYAFKPVSFW
;
A
#
# COMPACT_ATOMS: atom_id res chain seq x y z
N MET A 1 -28.62 -27.95 5.65
CA MET A 1 -28.92 -26.51 5.59
C MET A 1 -27.58 -25.76 5.54
N ASP A 2 -27.32 -25.09 4.44
CA ASP A 2 -26.03 -24.40 4.26
C ASP A 2 -26.00 -23.11 5.09
N THR A 3 -24.95 -22.94 5.88
CA THR A 3 -24.72 -21.67 6.55
C THR A 3 -24.36 -20.63 5.49
N PRO A 4 -25.00 -19.46 5.48
CA PRO A 4 -24.64 -18.42 4.52
C PRO A 4 -23.15 -18.10 4.62
N ARG A 5 -22.45 -18.12 3.47
CA ARG A 5 -21.06 -17.70 3.45
C ARG A 5 -21.03 -16.21 3.76
N PRO A 6 -20.20 -15.77 4.72
CA PRO A 6 -20.07 -14.35 4.98
C PRO A 6 -19.62 -13.62 3.70
N ALA A 7 -20.11 -12.40 3.54
CA ALA A 7 -19.69 -11.57 2.41
C ALA A 7 -18.18 -11.45 2.39
N PRO A 8 -17.56 -11.49 1.19
CA PRO A 8 -16.12 -11.31 1.11
C PRO A 8 -15.73 -9.96 1.69
N ARG A 9 -14.72 -9.97 2.55
CA ARG A 9 -14.15 -8.76 3.12
C ARG A 9 -12.98 -8.30 2.26
N ASP A 10 -12.76 -7.00 2.19
CA ASP A 10 -11.59 -6.46 1.54
C ASP A 10 -10.31 -6.98 2.21
N ALA A 11 -9.50 -7.69 1.47
CA ALA A 11 -8.30 -8.35 1.96
C ALA A 11 -7.06 -7.74 1.33
N VAL A 12 -5.89 -7.98 1.95
CA VAL A 12 -4.61 -7.69 1.31
C VAL A 12 -4.48 -8.53 0.05
N LEU A 13 -4.19 -7.88 -1.06
CA LEU A 13 -3.95 -8.53 -2.34
C LEU A 13 -2.48 -8.43 -2.69
N ILE A 14 -1.91 -9.53 -3.16
CA ILE A 14 -0.54 -9.57 -3.67
C ILE A 14 -0.61 -9.68 -5.17
N GLY A 15 0.03 -8.75 -5.87
CA GLY A 15 0.11 -8.77 -7.31
C GLY A 15 1.52 -8.99 -7.81
N GLN A 16 1.61 -9.52 -9.01
CA GLN A 16 2.87 -9.63 -9.73
C GLN A 16 2.73 -8.85 -11.03
N GLY A 17 3.73 -8.02 -11.31
CA GLY A 17 3.73 -7.20 -12.49
C GLY A 17 5.10 -7.01 -13.07
N LEU A 18 5.15 -6.25 -14.13
CA LEU A 18 6.38 -5.89 -14.81
C LEU A 18 6.57 -4.38 -14.70
N VAL A 19 7.66 -3.97 -14.09
CA VAL A 19 8.05 -2.56 -14.07
C VAL A 19 8.94 -2.29 -15.28
N ARG A 20 8.55 -1.32 -16.08
CA ARG A 20 9.30 -0.87 -17.24
C ARG A 20 9.78 0.54 -17.00
N HIS A 21 11.07 0.75 -17.21
CA HIS A 21 11.68 2.06 -17.18
C HIS A 21 12.24 2.40 -18.53
N GLN A 22 11.94 3.59 -19.03
CA GLN A 22 12.48 4.10 -20.27
C GLN A 22 13.02 5.49 -20.04
N ARG A 23 14.29 5.65 -20.31
CA ARG A 23 14.97 6.95 -20.29
C ARG A 23 15.25 7.38 -21.71
N LEU A 24 14.80 8.56 -22.07
CA LEU A 24 14.96 9.10 -23.41
C LEU A 24 16.21 9.99 -23.55
N ARG A 25 16.68 10.58 -22.45
CA ARG A 25 17.81 11.52 -22.42
C ARG A 25 18.66 11.27 -21.17
N PRO A 26 20.00 11.51 -21.24
CA PRO A 26 20.83 11.85 -22.40
C PRO A 26 21.03 10.69 -23.36
N ARG A 27 20.83 9.44 -22.93
CA ARG A 27 20.86 8.23 -23.76
C ARG A 27 19.56 7.48 -23.60
N ALA A 28 19.05 6.97 -24.70
CA ALA A 28 17.94 6.04 -24.64
C ALA A 28 18.36 4.80 -23.85
N HIS A 29 17.61 4.48 -22.83
CA HIS A 29 17.80 3.29 -22.03
C HIS A 29 16.45 2.78 -21.59
N ALA A 30 16.18 1.52 -21.83
CA ALA A 30 14.95 0.88 -21.40
C ALA A 30 15.28 -0.44 -20.74
N PHE A 31 14.65 -0.70 -19.61
CA PHE A 31 14.72 -2.01 -18.96
C PHE A 31 13.39 -2.34 -18.33
N ALA A 32 13.18 -3.62 -18.16
CA ALA A 32 11.99 -4.14 -17.50
C ALA A 32 12.40 -5.25 -16.52
N HIS A 33 11.74 -5.29 -15.37
CA HIS A 33 11.96 -6.37 -14.40
C HIS A 33 10.64 -6.76 -13.74
N PRO A 34 10.49 -8.03 -13.36
CA PRO A 34 9.33 -8.46 -12.61
C PRO A 34 9.38 -7.87 -11.21
N THR A 35 8.19 -7.57 -10.67
CA THR A 35 8.05 -7.04 -9.33
C THR A 35 6.80 -7.59 -8.66
N TRP A 36 6.81 -7.59 -7.34
CA TRP A 36 5.66 -7.93 -6.52
C TRP A 36 5.17 -6.66 -5.82
N PHE A 37 3.87 -6.49 -5.75
CA PHE A 37 3.27 -5.35 -5.07
C PHE A 37 2.13 -5.81 -4.18
N LEU A 38 1.72 -4.93 -3.27
CA LEU A 38 0.58 -5.13 -2.40
C LEU A 38 -0.51 -4.13 -2.74
N LEU A 39 -1.76 -4.57 -2.68
CA LEU A 39 -2.92 -3.72 -2.59
C LEU A 39 -3.48 -3.85 -1.19
N LEU A 40 -3.48 -2.75 -0.47
CA LEU A 40 -3.85 -2.71 0.94
C LEU A 40 -5.17 -1.96 1.12
N PRO A 41 -6.19 -2.61 1.74
CA PRO A 41 -7.43 -1.93 2.08
C PRO A 41 -7.21 -1.08 3.34
N MET A 42 -6.81 0.17 3.15
CA MET A 42 -6.39 1.04 4.24
C MET A 42 -7.50 1.32 5.25
N HIS A 43 -8.77 1.28 4.81
CA HIS A 43 -9.94 1.46 5.69
C HIS A 43 -10.11 0.35 6.73
N ARG A 44 -9.47 -0.82 6.52
CA ARG A 44 -9.45 -1.92 7.49
C ARG A 44 -8.08 -2.59 7.60
N LEU A 45 -7.03 -1.79 7.52
CA LEU A 45 -5.66 -2.28 7.41
C LEU A 45 -5.26 -3.24 8.53
N ALA A 46 -5.59 -2.92 9.79
CA ALA A 46 -5.19 -3.75 10.93
C ALA A 46 -5.74 -5.18 10.82
N ASP A 47 -7.03 -5.32 10.51
CA ASP A 47 -7.66 -6.63 10.38
C ASP A 47 -7.15 -7.37 9.14
N ALA A 48 -7.06 -6.69 8.01
CA ALA A 48 -6.60 -7.30 6.77
C ALA A 48 -5.15 -7.78 6.89
N ALA A 49 -4.30 -7.01 7.53
CA ALA A 49 -2.90 -7.38 7.76
C ALA A 49 -2.78 -8.60 8.68
N ALA A 50 -3.57 -8.64 9.74
CA ALA A 50 -3.59 -9.78 10.65
C ALA A 50 -4.03 -11.06 9.92
N GLU A 51 -5.07 -10.97 9.10
CA GLU A 51 -5.55 -12.08 8.28
C GLU A 51 -4.50 -12.59 7.30
N ALA A 52 -3.68 -11.70 6.75
CA ALA A 52 -2.66 -12.02 5.75
C ALA A 52 -1.29 -12.39 6.36
N GLY A 53 -1.10 -12.20 7.65
CA GLY A 53 0.21 -12.39 8.28
C GLY A 53 1.20 -11.28 7.96
N LEU A 54 0.72 -10.11 7.57
CA LEU A 54 1.54 -8.92 7.31
C LEU A 54 1.83 -8.19 8.62
N ALA A 55 3.10 -7.94 8.92
CA ALA A 55 3.48 -7.16 10.08
C ALA A 55 3.18 -5.67 9.85
N LEU A 56 2.59 -5.02 10.85
CA LEU A 56 2.30 -3.59 10.81
C LEU A 56 3.18 -2.83 11.81
N ASN A 57 4.00 -1.90 11.30
CA ASN A 57 4.84 -1.00 12.11
C ASN A 57 5.76 -1.75 13.09
N ARG A 58 6.14 -2.97 12.72
CA ARG A 58 7.02 -3.83 13.49
C ARG A 58 7.82 -4.72 12.55
N PRO A 59 8.95 -5.27 12.98
CA PRO A 59 9.73 -6.21 12.17
C PRO A 59 8.92 -7.44 11.80
N GLY A 60 9.14 -7.95 10.60
CA GLY A 60 8.54 -9.17 10.09
C GLY A 60 9.13 -9.52 8.75
N LEU A 61 8.83 -10.74 8.27
CA LEU A 61 9.31 -11.20 6.97
C LEU A 61 8.81 -10.26 5.86
N ILE A 62 7.52 -9.95 5.88
CA ILE A 62 6.90 -8.93 5.04
C ILE A 62 6.20 -7.94 5.99
N ALA A 63 6.51 -6.68 5.87
CA ALA A 63 6.03 -5.65 6.79
C ALA A 63 5.60 -4.38 6.07
N PHE A 64 4.54 -3.78 6.57
CA PHE A 64 4.10 -2.43 6.21
C PHE A 64 4.43 -1.49 7.36
N HIS A 65 5.05 -0.37 7.04
CA HIS A 65 5.32 0.70 8.00
C HIS A 65 4.71 2.00 7.49
N ASP A 66 3.86 2.60 8.29
CA ASP A 66 3.25 3.90 7.95
C ASP A 66 4.30 4.95 7.61
N ARG A 67 5.44 4.90 8.28
CA ARG A 67 6.55 5.85 8.08
C ARG A 67 7.18 5.81 6.70
N ASP A 68 6.96 4.76 5.95
CA ASP A 68 7.47 4.62 4.59
C ASP A 68 6.60 5.35 3.57
N HIS A 69 5.47 5.90 3.97
CA HIS A 69 4.45 6.45 3.07
C HIS A 69 4.04 7.86 3.47
N GLY A 70 3.56 8.61 2.47
CA GLY A 70 3.07 9.95 2.70
C GLY A 70 4.18 10.89 3.19
N ASP A 71 3.93 11.58 4.29
CA ASP A 71 4.90 12.48 4.91
C ASP A 71 5.80 11.82 5.95
N GLY A 72 5.72 10.49 6.09
CA GLY A 72 6.55 9.75 7.00
C GLY A 72 6.07 9.72 8.44
N ARG A 73 4.82 10.13 8.69
CA ARG A 73 4.27 10.08 10.04
C ARG A 73 4.02 8.65 10.51
N GLY A 74 4.21 8.41 11.80
CA GLY A 74 3.90 7.11 12.40
C GLY A 74 2.42 6.90 12.65
N PRO A 75 2.03 5.68 13.08
CA PRO A 75 0.63 5.37 13.35
C PRO A 75 0.02 6.22 14.47
N GLU A 76 0.82 6.68 15.42
CA GLU A 76 0.40 7.55 16.52
C GLU A 76 -0.09 8.93 16.03
N ALA A 77 0.34 9.34 14.83
CA ALA A 77 -0.06 10.60 14.22
C ALA A 77 -1.08 10.40 13.07
N GLY A 78 -1.78 9.28 13.06
CA GLY A 78 -2.77 8.94 12.05
C GLY A 78 -2.27 8.07 10.92
N GLY A 79 -0.96 7.84 10.83
CA GLY A 79 -0.35 6.99 9.82
C GLY A 79 -0.50 7.51 8.39
N ALA A 80 -0.23 6.64 7.44
CA ALA A 80 -0.32 6.97 6.01
C ALA A 80 -1.74 7.34 5.59
N LEU A 81 -2.75 6.64 6.10
CA LEU A 81 -4.14 6.96 5.79
C LEU A 81 -4.55 8.32 6.33
N GLY A 82 -4.14 8.66 7.56
CA GLY A 82 -4.38 9.98 8.14
C GLY A 82 -3.80 11.10 7.29
N TRP A 83 -2.56 10.90 6.81
CA TRP A 83 -1.93 11.84 5.89
C TRP A 83 -2.73 12.01 4.60
N MET A 84 -3.17 10.91 3.98
CA MET A 84 -3.93 10.97 2.74
C MET A 84 -5.26 11.71 2.94
N ARG A 85 -5.96 11.43 4.04
CA ARG A 85 -7.22 12.12 4.35
C ARG A 85 -7.03 13.61 4.57
N GLU A 86 -5.96 14.00 5.23
CA GLU A 86 -5.61 15.42 5.41
C GLU A 86 -5.30 16.09 4.07
N LEU A 87 -4.55 15.40 3.20
CA LEU A 87 -4.23 15.90 1.88
C LEU A 87 -5.50 16.15 1.05
N LEU A 88 -6.41 15.18 1.01
CA LEU A 88 -7.68 15.31 0.31
C LEU A 88 -8.47 16.51 0.83
N ARG A 89 -8.52 16.68 2.14
CA ARG A 89 -9.23 17.79 2.78
C ARG A 89 -8.58 19.14 2.44
N ALA A 90 -7.25 19.21 2.48
CA ALA A 90 -6.51 20.41 2.15
C ALA A 90 -6.67 20.81 0.68
N GLN A 91 -6.86 19.86 -0.22
CA GLN A 91 -7.08 20.08 -1.64
C GLN A 91 -8.57 20.29 -1.99
N GLY A 92 -9.45 20.28 -0.99
CA GLY A 92 -10.89 20.48 -1.21
C GLY A 92 -11.58 19.32 -1.93
N ILE A 93 -10.99 18.13 -1.90
CA ILE A 93 -11.56 16.95 -2.53
C ILE A 93 -12.55 16.31 -1.55
N THR A 94 -13.83 16.36 -1.87
CA THR A 94 -14.91 15.88 -1.00
C THR A 94 -15.67 14.69 -1.54
N ASP A 95 -15.40 14.29 -2.76
CA ASP A 95 -16.08 13.19 -3.46
C ASP A 95 -15.31 11.87 -3.42
N ALA A 96 -14.13 11.84 -2.81
CA ALA A 96 -13.34 10.62 -2.61
C ALA A 96 -13.63 10.04 -1.21
N ASP A 97 -14.86 9.62 -0.99
CA ASP A 97 -15.37 9.16 0.32
C ASP A 97 -15.51 7.65 0.43
N GLY A 98 -15.16 6.94 -0.63
CA GLY A 98 -15.22 5.47 -0.66
C GLY A 98 -14.06 4.79 0.05
N PRO A 99 -13.99 3.45 -0.03
CA PRO A 99 -12.87 2.69 0.50
C PRO A 99 -11.55 3.14 -0.11
N VAL A 100 -10.53 3.27 0.75
CA VAL A 100 -9.20 3.71 0.32
C VAL A 100 -8.29 2.49 0.19
N TRP A 101 -7.71 2.34 -0.98
CA TRP A 101 -6.73 1.29 -1.29
C TRP A 101 -5.38 1.92 -1.57
N LEU A 102 -4.33 1.28 -1.11
CA LEU A 102 -2.96 1.68 -1.38
C LEU A 102 -2.26 0.59 -2.19
N HIS A 103 -1.81 0.95 -3.39
CA HIS A 103 -0.93 0.11 -4.21
C HIS A 103 0.51 0.50 -3.87
N THR A 104 1.25 -0.41 -3.29
CA THR A 104 2.60 -0.11 -2.82
C THR A 104 3.46 -1.36 -2.70
N TYR A 105 4.66 -1.16 -2.17
CA TYR A 105 5.62 -2.21 -1.90
C TYR A 105 5.87 -2.29 -0.39
N ALA A 106 5.94 -3.52 0.12
CA ALA A 106 6.24 -3.75 1.52
C ALA A 106 7.74 -3.86 1.76
N ARG A 107 8.14 -3.75 3.02
CA ARG A 107 9.48 -4.18 3.42
C ARG A 107 9.54 -5.71 3.42
N VAL A 108 10.60 -6.23 2.85
CA VAL A 108 10.90 -7.66 2.89
C VAL A 108 12.20 -7.83 3.66
N LEU A 109 12.17 -8.60 4.74
CA LEU A 109 13.31 -8.80 5.64
C LEU A 109 13.91 -7.46 6.13
N GLY A 110 13.06 -6.46 6.37
CA GLY A 110 13.47 -5.13 6.81
C GLY A 110 13.98 -4.21 5.69
N TYR A 111 14.11 -4.69 4.48
CA TYR A 111 14.58 -3.90 3.35
C TYR A 111 13.42 -3.28 2.59
N ALA A 112 13.43 -1.96 2.46
CA ALA A 112 12.40 -1.21 1.75
C ALA A 112 12.91 -0.74 0.39
N PHE A 113 12.19 -1.14 -0.65
CA PHE A 113 12.38 -0.59 -1.98
C PHE A 113 11.01 -0.21 -2.53
N LYS A 114 10.79 1.08 -2.65
CA LYS A 114 9.48 1.59 -3.06
C LYS A 114 9.68 2.66 -4.13
N PRO A 115 9.62 2.28 -5.43
CA PRO A 115 9.76 3.26 -6.51
C PRO A 115 8.56 4.21 -6.59
N VAL A 116 7.36 3.75 -6.23
CA VAL A 116 6.13 4.55 -6.33
C VAL A 116 5.02 3.90 -5.49
N SER A 117 4.07 4.72 -5.04
CA SER A 117 2.82 4.27 -4.44
C SER A 117 1.65 4.97 -5.10
N PHE A 118 0.51 4.30 -5.17
CA PHE A 118 -0.73 4.85 -5.70
C PHE A 118 -1.85 4.69 -4.68
N TRP A 119 -2.61 5.76 -4.52
CA TRP A 119 -3.79 5.78 -3.65
C TRP A 119 -5.07 5.78 -4.48
#